data_a226f36ec4262852016fca19bea2b055
#
_entry.id   a226f36ec4262852016fca19bea2b055
#
_cell.length_a   1.000
_cell.length_b   1.000
_cell.length_c   1.000
_cell.angle_alpha   90.00
_cell.angle_beta   90.00
_cell.angle_gamma   90.00
#
_symmetry.space_group_name_H-M   'P 1'
#
loop_
_entity.id
_entity.type
_entity.pdbx_description
1 polymer ?
#
loop_
_entity_poly.entity_id
_entity_poly.type
_entity_poly.pdbx_seq_one_letter_code
_entity_poly.pdbx_strand_id
1 'polypeptide(L)'
;MANLISIARPYARAAFACALEEKNLQAWSMLLAQAAKIIKGKAMQVLLTNPRIDKMEAYECLLVLCKSLMFPFGKNFLKLMAFKQRLLVLPEIEYLFEQYKAEQAKQVTAH
;
A
#
# COMPACT_ATOMS: atom_id res chain seq x y z
N MET A 1 15.17 -16.21 5.49
CA MET A 1 14.54 -15.31 4.51
C MET A 1 13.67 -14.28 5.19
N ALA A 2 13.72 -13.08 4.71
CA ALA A 2 12.85 -12.05 5.26
C ALA A 2 11.39 -12.40 5.01
N ASN A 3 10.58 -12.33 6.05
CA ASN A 3 9.15 -12.55 5.92
C ASN A 3 8.51 -11.20 5.54
N LEU A 4 8.01 -11.12 4.31
CA LEU A 4 7.43 -9.88 3.79
C LEU A 4 6.23 -9.43 4.62
N ILE A 5 5.46 -10.38 5.17
CA ILE A 5 4.33 -10.05 6.05
C ILE A 5 4.82 -9.32 7.30
N SER A 6 5.91 -9.80 7.91
CA SER A 6 6.47 -9.14 9.09
C SER A 6 6.94 -7.72 8.77
N ILE A 7 7.56 -7.54 7.61
CA ILE A 7 7.99 -6.20 7.18
C ILE A 7 6.78 -5.30 6.91
N ALA A 8 5.74 -5.85 6.32
CA ALA A 8 4.54 -5.10 5.94
C ALA A 8 3.70 -4.68 7.14
N ARG A 9 3.71 -5.46 8.21
CA ARG A 9 2.79 -5.29 9.33
C ARG A 9 2.74 -3.89 9.93
N PRO A 10 3.87 -3.26 10.28
CA PRO A 10 3.79 -1.91 10.85
C PRO A 10 3.22 -0.88 9.87
N TYR A 11 3.49 -1.05 8.58
CA TYR A 11 2.97 -0.12 7.57
C TYR A 11 1.47 -0.33 7.35
N ALA A 12 1.03 -1.59 7.34
CA ALA A 12 -0.39 -1.90 7.21
C ALA A 12 -1.18 -1.36 8.41
N ARG A 13 -0.64 -1.51 9.60
CA ARG A 13 -1.28 -0.98 10.82
C ARG A 13 -1.39 0.54 10.77
N ALA A 14 -0.33 1.21 10.34
CA ALA A 14 -0.34 2.67 10.24
C ALA A 14 -1.36 3.14 9.22
N ALA A 15 -1.41 2.49 8.06
CA ALA A 15 -2.38 2.83 7.03
C ALA A 15 -3.81 2.62 7.52
N PHE A 16 -4.05 1.51 8.20
CA PHE A 16 -5.39 1.19 8.70
C PHE A 16 -5.83 2.18 9.79
N ALA A 17 -4.91 2.51 10.71
CA ALA A 17 -5.21 3.49 11.76
C ALA A 17 -5.56 4.84 11.15
N CYS A 18 -4.82 5.27 10.14
CA CYS A 18 -5.08 6.52 9.44
C CYS A 18 -6.44 6.46 8.73
N ALA A 19 -6.75 5.33 8.10
CA ALA A 19 -8.01 5.15 7.40
C ALA A 19 -9.21 5.25 8.34
N LEU A 20 -9.07 4.67 9.53
CA LEU A 20 -10.13 4.76 10.54
C LEU A 20 -10.31 6.19 11.04
N GLU A 21 -9.21 6.85 11.33
CA GLU A 21 -9.24 8.23 11.84
C GLU A 21 -9.86 9.19 10.83
N GLU A 22 -9.47 9.04 9.55
CA GLU A 22 -9.95 9.90 8.48
C GLU A 22 -11.28 9.44 7.90
N LYS A 23 -11.80 8.31 8.36
CA LYS A 23 -13.08 7.75 7.89
C LYS A 23 -13.09 7.54 6.38
N ASN A 24 -11.99 7.03 5.84
CA ASN A 24 -11.89 6.78 4.40
C ASN A 24 -11.32 5.40 4.10
N LEU A 25 -11.79 4.38 4.82
CA LEU A 25 -11.36 3.00 4.60
C LEU A 25 -11.48 2.58 3.15
N GLN A 26 -12.58 2.97 2.49
CA GLN A 26 -12.80 2.58 1.10
C GLN A 26 -11.75 3.18 0.18
N ALA A 27 -11.42 4.46 0.37
CA ALA A 27 -10.40 5.13 -0.44
C ALA A 27 -9.04 4.44 -0.30
N TRP A 28 -8.66 4.12 0.93
CA TRP A 28 -7.41 3.41 1.19
C TRP A 28 -7.42 2.01 0.57
N SER A 29 -8.54 1.31 0.72
CA SER A 29 -8.69 -0.04 0.19
C SER A 29 -8.50 -0.06 -1.33
N MET A 30 -9.14 0.87 -2.02
CA MET A 30 -9.05 0.97 -3.47
C MET A 30 -7.63 1.34 -3.93
N LEU A 31 -7.01 2.29 -3.25
CA LEU A 31 -5.65 2.71 -3.60
C LEU A 31 -4.66 1.57 -3.40
N LEU A 32 -4.71 0.91 -2.24
CA LEU A 32 -3.80 -0.19 -1.94
C LEU A 32 -3.99 -1.37 -2.91
N ALA A 33 -5.23 -1.67 -3.25
CA ALA A 33 -5.51 -2.75 -4.19
C ALA A 33 -4.91 -2.47 -5.57
N GLN A 34 -5.09 -1.25 -6.07
CA GLN A 34 -4.56 -0.86 -7.36
C GLN A 34 -3.03 -0.83 -7.34
N ALA A 35 -2.46 -0.22 -6.29
CA ALA A 35 -1.00 -0.13 -6.16
C ALA A 35 -0.39 -1.53 -6.06
N ALA A 36 -1.00 -2.43 -5.28
CA ALA A 36 -0.51 -3.80 -5.14
C ALA A 36 -0.53 -4.52 -6.48
N LYS A 37 -1.60 -4.33 -7.24
CA LYS A 37 -1.73 -4.95 -8.57
C LYS A 37 -0.61 -4.47 -9.49
N ILE A 38 -0.34 -3.16 -9.48
CA ILE A 38 0.73 -2.58 -10.30
C ILE A 38 2.09 -3.13 -9.88
N ILE A 39 2.35 -3.20 -8.57
CA ILE A 39 3.62 -3.71 -8.05
C ILE A 39 3.87 -5.16 -8.47
N LYS A 40 2.82 -5.97 -8.54
CA LYS A 40 2.94 -7.37 -8.94
C LYS A 40 3.20 -7.52 -10.44
N GLY A 41 2.97 -6.47 -11.21
CA GLY A 41 3.18 -6.51 -12.65
C GLY A 41 4.65 -6.65 -13.01
N LYS A 42 4.92 -7.34 -14.11
CA LYS A 42 6.29 -7.63 -14.54
C LYS A 42 7.10 -6.36 -14.78
N ALA A 43 6.50 -5.37 -15.43
CA ALA A 43 7.19 -4.12 -15.73
C ALA A 43 7.68 -3.42 -14.48
N MET A 44 6.82 -3.35 -13.46
CA MET A 44 7.17 -2.70 -12.22
C MET A 44 8.19 -3.51 -11.44
N GLN A 45 8.11 -4.84 -11.50
CA GLN A 45 9.11 -5.70 -10.85
C GLN A 45 10.49 -5.45 -11.41
N VAL A 46 10.61 -5.33 -12.73
CA VAL A 46 11.90 -5.02 -13.37
C VAL A 46 12.40 -3.66 -12.88
N LEU A 47 11.53 -2.67 -12.83
CA LEU A 47 11.90 -1.32 -12.42
C LEU A 47 12.37 -1.30 -10.96
N LEU A 48 11.66 -1.98 -10.08
CA LEU A 48 11.95 -1.96 -8.65
C LEU A 48 13.17 -2.79 -8.26
N THR A 49 13.53 -3.79 -9.08
CA THR A 49 14.68 -4.63 -8.78
C THR A 49 15.95 -4.17 -9.48
N ASN A 50 15.87 -3.15 -10.33
CA ASN A 50 17.03 -2.61 -11.02
C ASN A 50 17.71 -1.57 -10.13
N PRO A 51 18.96 -1.84 -9.66
CA PRO A 51 19.63 -0.92 -8.75
C PRO A 51 20.00 0.43 -9.38
N ARG A 52 19.97 0.50 -10.72
CA ARG A 52 20.28 1.74 -11.42
C ARG A 52 19.12 2.71 -11.48
N ILE A 53 17.89 2.23 -11.19
CA ILE A 53 16.71 3.04 -11.26
C ILE A 53 16.36 3.57 -9.88
N ASP A 54 16.14 4.89 -9.79
CA ASP A 54 15.75 5.54 -8.56
C ASP A 54 14.35 5.08 -8.16
N LYS A 55 14.19 4.73 -6.89
CA LYS A 55 12.90 4.28 -6.36
C LYS A 55 11.83 5.37 -6.48
N MET A 56 12.25 6.64 -6.53
CA MET A 56 11.31 7.74 -6.73
C MET A 56 10.69 7.71 -8.13
N GLU A 57 11.37 7.12 -9.11
CA GLU A 57 10.77 6.93 -10.42
C GLU A 57 9.60 5.97 -10.36
N ALA A 58 9.74 4.89 -9.56
CA ALA A 58 8.65 3.95 -9.34
C ALA A 58 7.47 4.64 -8.66
N TYR A 59 7.76 5.49 -7.67
CA TYR A 59 6.73 6.27 -7.00
C TYR A 59 5.97 7.16 -7.99
N GLU A 60 6.71 7.84 -8.87
CA GLU A 60 6.07 8.70 -9.87
C GLU A 60 5.20 7.91 -10.83
N CYS A 61 5.64 6.72 -11.22
CA CYS A 61 4.81 5.83 -12.03
C CYS A 61 3.52 5.46 -11.31
N LEU A 62 3.61 5.16 -10.02
CA LEU A 62 2.42 4.84 -9.23
C LEU A 62 1.47 6.03 -9.16
N LEU A 63 2.01 7.25 -9.02
CA LEU A 63 1.16 8.45 -9.00
C LEU A 63 0.34 8.57 -10.28
N VAL A 64 0.98 8.33 -11.43
CA VAL A 64 0.30 8.42 -12.71
C VAL A 64 -0.74 7.30 -12.85
N LEU A 65 -0.35 6.07 -12.53
CA LEU A 65 -1.21 4.90 -12.73
C LEU A 65 -2.37 4.84 -11.74
N CYS A 66 -2.21 5.45 -10.57
CA CYS A 66 -3.25 5.49 -9.54
C CYS A 66 -3.90 6.87 -9.42
N LYS A 67 -3.74 7.72 -10.43
CA LYS A 67 -4.16 9.12 -10.37
C LYS A 67 -5.61 9.29 -9.90
N SER A 68 -6.52 8.50 -10.44
CA SER A 68 -7.95 8.63 -10.12
C SER A 68 -8.29 8.19 -8.70
N LEU A 69 -7.40 7.45 -8.05
CA LEU A 69 -7.62 6.93 -6.70
C LEU A 69 -6.78 7.66 -5.64
N MET A 70 -5.99 8.66 -6.07
CA MET A 70 -5.04 9.31 -5.17
C MET A 70 -5.73 10.30 -4.25
N PHE A 71 -5.24 10.37 -3.02
CA PHE A 71 -5.65 11.34 -2.02
C PHE A 71 -4.43 11.66 -1.15
N PRO A 72 -4.44 12.80 -0.41
CA PRO A 72 -3.21 13.31 0.23
C PRO A 72 -2.49 12.30 1.14
N PHE A 73 -3.21 11.63 2.04
CA PHE A 73 -2.58 10.67 2.94
C PHE A 73 -2.06 9.44 2.19
N GLY A 74 -2.81 8.99 1.18
CA GLY A 74 -2.38 7.87 0.35
C GLY A 74 -1.12 8.20 -0.43
N LYS A 75 -1.07 9.41 -0.98
CA LYS A 75 0.11 9.89 -1.69
C LYS A 75 1.33 9.91 -0.78
N ASN A 76 1.18 10.46 0.42
CA ASN A 76 2.26 10.52 1.39
C ASN A 76 2.72 9.13 1.80
N PHE A 77 1.79 8.20 1.96
CA PHE A 77 2.10 6.82 2.31
C PHE A 77 2.95 6.15 1.22
N LEU A 78 2.54 6.30 -0.04
CA LEU A 78 3.30 5.72 -1.16
C LEU A 78 4.69 6.35 -1.27
N LYS A 79 4.78 7.66 -1.03
CA LYS A 79 6.06 8.35 -1.04
C LYS A 79 6.98 7.81 0.06
N LEU A 80 6.43 7.60 1.26
CA LEU A 80 7.18 7.04 2.37
C LEU A 80 7.68 5.64 2.03
N MET A 81 6.83 4.81 1.41
CA MET A 81 7.21 3.46 1.03
C MET A 81 8.34 3.48 0.01
N ALA A 82 8.29 4.42 -0.94
CA ALA A 82 9.36 4.56 -1.92
C ALA A 82 10.66 5.00 -1.25
N PHE A 83 10.58 5.98 -0.36
CA PHE A 83 11.73 6.49 0.36
C PHE A 83 12.39 5.39 1.21
N LYS A 84 11.57 4.56 1.85
CA LYS A 84 12.05 3.44 2.67
C LYS A 84 12.44 2.23 1.85
N GLN A 85 12.27 2.28 0.53
CA GLN A 85 12.54 1.16 -0.37
C GLN A 85 11.71 -0.07 0.00
N ARG A 86 10.42 0.15 0.27
CA ARG A 86 9.47 -0.90 0.67
C ARG A 86 8.30 -1.05 -0.29
N LEU A 87 8.40 -0.46 -1.50
CA LEU A 87 7.30 -0.56 -2.48
C LEU A 87 6.95 -2.01 -2.83
N LEU A 88 7.96 -2.89 -2.84
CA LEU A 88 7.73 -4.31 -3.15
C LEU A 88 6.85 -5.01 -2.12
N VAL A 89 6.67 -4.40 -0.96
CA VAL A 89 5.88 -4.98 0.13
C VAL A 89 4.40 -4.57 0.05
N LEU A 90 4.04 -3.71 -0.90
CA LEU A 90 2.66 -3.24 -1.03
C LEU A 90 1.62 -4.36 -1.16
N PRO A 91 1.88 -5.45 -1.90
CA PRO A 91 0.89 -6.54 -1.93
C PRO A 91 0.60 -7.13 -0.55
N GLU A 92 1.62 -7.29 0.28
CA GLU A 92 1.45 -7.81 1.65
C GLU A 92 0.74 -6.79 2.54
N ILE A 93 1.03 -5.50 2.33
CA ILE A 93 0.34 -4.43 3.06
C ILE A 93 -1.14 -4.44 2.72
N GLU A 94 -1.48 -4.56 1.45
CA GLU A 94 -2.86 -4.62 0.99
C GLU A 94 -3.60 -5.82 1.59
N TYR A 95 -2.94 -6.98 1.59
CA TYR A 95 -3.50 -8.19 2.18
C TYR A 95 -3.84 -7.98 3.66
N LEU A 96 -2.89 -7.46 4.42
CA LEU A 96 -3.10 -7.21 5.86
C LEU A 96 -4.18 -6.17 6.10
N PHE A 97 -4.18 -5.11 5.30
CA PHE A 97 -5.19 -4.06 5.41
C PHE A 97 -6.60 -4.63 5.25
N GLU A 98 -6.80 -5.50 4.25
CA GLU A 98 -8.09 -6.13 4.03
C GLU A 98 -8.48 -7.06 5.17
N GLN A 99 -7.51 -7.73 5.78
CA GLN A 99 -7.78 -8.55 6.95
C GLN A 99 -8.23 -7.69 8.14
N TYR A 100 -7.57 -6.56 8.36
CA TYR A 100 -7.97 -5.64 9.44
C TYR A 100 -9.37 -5.09 9.20
N LYS A 101 -9.70 -4.79 7.95
CA LYS A 101 -11.05 -4.36 7.58
C LYS A 101 -12.10 -5.42 7.93
N ALA A 102 -11.80 -6.67 7.58
CA ALA A 102 -12.71 -7.78 7.84
C ALA A 102 -12.94 -7.97 9.34
N GLU A 103 -11.87 -7.87 10.13
CA GLU A 103 -11.97 -7.99 11.58
C GLU A 103 -12.78 -6.85 12.18
N GLN A 104 -12.56 -5.64 11.69
CA GLN A 104 -13.31 -4.47 12.15
C GLN A 104 -14.80 -4.63 11.85
N ALA A 105 -15.13 -5.11 10.66
CA ALA A 105 -16.52 -5.34 10.28
C ALA A 105 -17.18 -6.38 11.17
N LYS A 106 -16.45 -7.44 11.52
CA LYS A 106 -16.98 -8.47 12.43
C LYS A 106 -17.30 -7.90 13.79
N GLN A 107 -16.42 -7.05 14.32
CA GLN A 107 -16.62 -6.42 15.62
C GLN A 107 -17.87 -5.54 15.62
N VAL A 108 -18.08 -4.80 14.53
CA VAL A 108 -19.25 -3.93 14.40
C VAL A 108 -20.53 -4.75 14.30
N THR A 109 -20.49 -5.87 13.57
CA THR A 109 -21.68 -6.70 13.38
C THR A 109 -21.96 -7.65 14.53
N ALA A 110 -21.06 -7.74 15.50
CA ALA A 110 -21.21 -8.63 16.65
C ALA A 110 -22.26 -8.16 17.65
N HIS A 111 -22.91 -7.06 17.37
CA HIS A 111 -24.00 -6.56 18.22
C HIS A 111 -25.33 -7.21 17.83
#